data_19a761a61b485615eaf1a2846551d445
#
_entry.id   19a761a61b485615eaf1a2846551d445
#
_cell.length_a   1.000
_cell.length_b   1.000
_cell.length_c   1.000
_cell.angle_alpha   90.00
_cell.angle_beta   90.00
_cell.angle_gamma   90.00
#
_symmetry.space_group_name_H-M   'P 1'
#
loop_
_entity.id
_entity.type
_entity.pdbx_description
1 polymer ?
#
loop_
_entity_poly.entity_id
_entity_poly.type
_entity_poly.pdbx_seq_one_letter_code
_entity_poly.pdbx_strand_id
1 'polypeptide(L)' 'MEIKFSSKRGRATVNTAVEVDDLSSEENLQEVFLHFMIFLGSVGAEFPEELIELIEEYNDDNY' A
#
# COMPACT_ATOMS: atom_id res chain seq x y z
N MET A 1 -4.43 -15.60 3.24
CA MET A 1 -3.05 -15.08 3.38
C MET A 1 -3.08 -13.70 3.98
N GLU A 2 -2.31 -13.49 5.01
CA GLU A 2 -2.20 -12.17 5.63
C GLU A 2 -0.85 -11.56 5.29
N ILE A 3 -0.87 -10.32 4.83
CA ILE A 3 0.35 -9.57 4.51
C ILE A 3 0.44 -8.41 5.48
N LYS A 4 1.57 -8.30 6.15
CA LYS A 4 1.79 -7.26 7.15
C LYS A 4 2.90 -6.32 6.73
N PHE A 5 2.68 -5.04 6.97
CA PHE A 5 3.70 -4.00 6.83
C PHE A 5 3.97 -3.43 8.21
N SER A 6 5.22 -3.28 8.53
CA SER A 6 5.61 -2.82 9.87
C SER A 6 6.80 -1.89 9.77
N SER A 7 6.76 -0.81 10.54
CA SER A 7 7.87 0.12 10.66
C SER A 7 8.03 0.51 12.11
N LYS A 8 9.27 0.50 12.59
CA LYS A 8 9.60 0.94 13.92
C LYS A 8 10.57 2.13 13.82
N ARG A 9 10.17 3.24 14.42
CA ARG A 9 10.98 4.45 14.43
C ARG A 9 11.02 5.00 15.86
N GLY A 10 12.17 4.85 16.52
CA GLY A 10 12.26 5.19 17.92
C GLY A 10 11.36 4.33 18.78
N ARG A 11 10.41 4.97 19.49
CA ARG A 11 9.42 4.28 20.32
C ARG A 11 8.11 4.04 19.60
N ALA A 12 7.96 4.57 18.39
CA ALA A 12 6.73 4.44 17.63
C ALA A 12 6.80 3.24 16.72
N THR A 13 5.71 2.47 16.67
CA THR A 13 5.56 1.36 15.74
C THR A 13 4.28 1.55 14.96
N VAL A 14 4.38 1.47 13.64
CA VAL A 14 3.23 1.51 12.75
C VAL A 14 3.07 0.14 12.12
N ASN A 15 1.88 -0.42 12.24
CA ASN A 15 1.57 -1.72 11.67
C ASN A 15 0.33 -1.60 10.79
N THR A 16 0.38 -2.22 9.63
CA THR A 16 -0.76 -2.32 8.72
C THR A 16 -0.82 -3.77 8.24
N ALA A 17 -2.02 -4.31 8.19
CA ALA A 17 -2.22 -5.66 7.71
C ALA A 17 -3.34 -5.67 6.68
N VAL A 18 -3.21 -6.54 5.70
CA VAL A 18 -4.24 -6.77 4.68
C VAL A 18 -4.37 -8.27 4.50
N GLU A 19 -5.60 -8.74 4.43
CA GLU A 19 -5.87 -10.15 4.17
C GLU A 19 -6.44 -10.32 2.78
N VAL A 20 -5.84 -11.25 2.04
CA VAL A 20 -6.28 -11.61 0.70
C VAL A 20 -6.25 -13.13 0.57
N ASP A 21 -7.03 -13.69 -0.34
CA ASP A 21 -7.07 -15.13 -0.55
C ASP A 21 -5.77 -15.65 -1.15
N ASP A 22 -5.27 -14.92 -2.14
CA ASP A 22 -3.99 -15.25 -2.80
C ASP A 22 -3.45 -14.00 -3.50
N LEU A 23 -2.32 -14.14 -4.17
CA LEU A 23 -1.70 -13.04 -4.91
C LEU A 23 -1.74 -13.25 -6.43
N SER A 24 -2.58 -14.17 -6.90
CA SER A 24 -2.69 -14.46 -8.32
C SER A 24 -3.73 -13.59 -9.03
N SER A 25 -4.57 -12.91 -8.26
CA SER A 25 -5.62 -12.05 -8.78
C SER A 25 -5.15 -10.60 -8.82
N GLU A 26 -5.49 -9.91 -9.89
CA GLU A 26 -5.18 -8.48 -10.04
C GLU A 26 -5.83 -7.66 -8.93
N GLU A 27 -7.08 -7.99 -8.57
CA GLU A 27 -7.79 -7.30 -7.50
C GLU A 27 -7.06 -7.43 -6.16
N ASN A 28 -6.56 -8.63 -5.85
CA ASN A 28 -5.83 -8.86 -4.62
C ASN A 28 -4.50 -8.10 -4.60
N LEU A 29 -3.81 -8.07 -5.73
CA LEU A 29 -2.57 -7.29 -5.84
C LEU A 29 -2.82 -5.80 -5.67
N GLN A 30 -3.91 -5.28 -6.22
CA GLN A 30 -4.30 -3.89 -6.05
C GLN A 30 -4.58 -3.58 -4.59
N GLU A 31 -5.27 -4.46 -3.90
CA GLU A 31 -5.60 -4.31 -2.48
C GLU A 31 -4.33 -4.22 -1.63
N VAL A 32 -3.38 -5.14 -1.87
CA VAL A 32 -2.09 -5.13 -1.18
C VAL A 32 -1.31 -3.85 -1.45
N PHE A 33 -1.29 -3.44 -2.72
CA PHE A 33 -0.58 -2.22 -3.12
C PHE A 33 -1.18 -0.98 -2.45
N LEU A 34 -2.51 -0.89 -2.41
CA LEU A 34 -3.20 0.22 -1.76
C LEU A 34 -2.85 0.29 -0.27
N HIS A 35 -2.88 -0.84 0.42
CA HIS A 35 -2.52 -0.89 1.84
C HIS A 35 -1.06 -0.54 2.07
N PHE A 36 -0.18 -0.94 1.17
CA PHE A 36 1.22 -0.55 1.22
C PHE A 36 1.38 0.96 1.12
N MET A 37 0.65 1.61 0.20
CA MET A 37 0.69 3.06 0.05
C MET A 37 0.16 3.78 1.28
N ILE A 38 -0.92 3.28 1.87
CA ILE A 38 -1.46 3.83 3.11
C ILE A 38 -0.43 3.70 4.23
N PHE A 39 0.22 2.56 4.32
CA PHE A 39 1.28 2.31 5.30
C PHE A 39 2.43 3.33 5.14
N LEU A 40 2.91 3.52 3.93
CA LEU A 40 3.99 4.47 3.66
C LEU A 40 3.59 5.90 4.07
N GLY A 41 2.36 6.30 3.77
CA GLY A 41 1.85 7.60 4.20
C GLY A 41 1.81 7.72 5.71
N SER A 42 1.45 6.65 6.41
CA SER A 42 1.39 6.64 7.88
C SER A 42 2.76 6.78 8.55
N VAL A 43 3.82 6.34 7.89
CA VAL A 43 5.18 6.49 8.41
C VAL A 43 5.86 7.77 7.94
N GLY A 44 5.11 8.64 7.28
CA GLY A 44 5.60 9.96 6.87
C GLY A 44 6.40 9.97 5.57
N ALA A 45 6.23 8.96 4.74
CA ALA A 45 6.90 8.93 3.45
C ALA A 45 6.35 10.03 2.54
N GLU A 46 7.25 10.71 1.85
CA GLU A 46 6.88 11.67 0.81
C GLU A 46 7.01 10.97 -0.54
N PHE A 47 5.93 11.02 -1.31
CA PHE A 47 5.91 10.38 -2.61
C PHE A 47 6.34 11.36 -3.70
N PRO A 48 7.24 10.95 -4.59
CA PRO A 48 7.51 11.74 -5.78
C PRO A 48 6.24 11.95 -6.60
N GLU A 49 6.11 13.13 -7.21
CA GLU A 49 4.96 13.45 -8.03
C GLU A 49 4.73 12.40 -9.13
N GLU A 50 5.81 11.90 -9.70
CA GLU A 50 5.75 10.87 -10.74
C GLU A 50 5.07 9.59 -10.24
N LEU A 51 5.31 9.21 -9.00
CA LEU A 51 4.69 8.04 -8.41
C LEU A 51 3.21 8.28 -8.14
N ILE A 52 2.86 9.47 -7.68
CA ILE A 52 1.46 9.87 -7.45
C ILE A 52 0.68 9.82 -8.76
N GLU A 53 1.25 10.34 -9.83
CA GLU A 53 0.65 10.32 -11.16
C GLU A 53 0.41 8.88 -11.64
N LEU A 54 1.38 8.00 -11.41
CA LEU A 54 1.26 6.59 -11.78
C LEU A 54 0.11 5.91 -11.04
N ILE A 55 -0.05 6.20 -9.77
CA ILE A 55 -1.13 5.66 -8.94
C ILE A 55 -2.48 6.18 -9.43
N GLU A 56 -2.59 7.46 -9.72
CA GLU A 56 -3.82 8.06 -10.23
C GLU A 56 -4.20 7.47 -11.58
N GLU A 57 -3.24 7.31 -12.47
CA GLU A 57 -3.46 6.69 -13.78
C GLU A 57 -3.95 5.25 -13.64
N TYR A 58 -3.36 4.51 -12.72
CA TYR A 58 -3.76 3.13 -12.45
C TYR A 58 -5.19 3.06 -11.92
N ASN A 59 -5.57 3.96 -11.03
CA ASN A 59 -6.92 4.01 -10.48
C ASN A 59 -7.96 4.42 -11.52
N ASP A 60 -7.61 5.31 -12.44
CA ASP A 60 -8.51 5.74 -13.51
C ASP A 60 -8.84 4.58 -14.46
N ASP A 61 -7.87 3.72 -14.74
CA ASP A 61 -8.07 2.57 -15.62
C ASP A 61 -9.00 1.52 -15.04
N ASN A 62 -9.29 1.57 -13.75
CA ASN A 62 -10.14 0.61 -13.06
C ASN A 62 -11.56 1.12 -12.79
N TYR A 63 -11.90 2.24 -13.36
CA TYR A 63 -13.24 2.79 -13.22
C TYR A 63 -14.14 2.27 -14.34
#